data_fe65c7ee7f698524495d99e7306c0b12
#
_entry.id   fe65c7ee7f698524495d99e7306c0b12
#
_cell.length_a   1.000
_cell.length_b   1.000
_cell.length_c   1.000
_cell.angle_alpha   90.00
_cell.angle_beta   90.00
_cell.angle_gamma   90.00
#
_symmetry.space_group_name_H-M   'P 1'
#
loop_
_entity.id
_entity.type
_entity.pdbx_description
1 polymer ?
#
loop_
_entity_poly.entity_id
_entity_poly.type
_entity_poly.pdbx_seq_one_letter_code
_entity_poly.pdbx_strand_id
1 'polypeptide(L)'
;MTFDELRYQFFQQLRSALVQLDGSHPGRENMRRDVLLTERLSDSDDSRMLIRFYSWQPWCISLGANQPEEDVDQARADADGIELVRRPTGGRAILHARELTYALALRLRDGLTQAHVYRFWHEWLCSVLARVLGAPDLVYARTQPDFPFLLHREPTRWLCFASSARYELLWRGRKVLGSAQRLYGDILLQHGSLLLDEGHERLPYYLRDCPNPESLSEYLRQRSATCAEIAGRHFSAEELASRLTDEIRCAELIAPQ
;
A
#
# COMPACT_ATOMS: atom_id res chain seq x y z
N MET A 1 -9.57 -26.02 6.87
CA MET A 1 -9.28 -25.83 5.41
C MET A 1 -7.79 -25.90 5.19
N THR A 2 -7.37 -26.51 4.11
CA THR A 2 -5.98 -26.51 3.65
C THR A 2 -5.57 -25.13 3.12
N PHE A 3 -4.28 -24.90 2.95
CA PHE A 3 -3.78 -23.65 2.39
C PHE A 3 -4.32 -23.37 0.96
N ASP A 4 -4.43 -24.42 0.13
CA ASP A 4 -4.96 -24.30 -1.24
C ASP A 4 -6.47 -24.01 -1.26
N GLU A 5 -7.24 -24.58 -0.33
CA GLU A 5 -8.66 -24.25 -0.18
C GLU A 5 -8.86 -22.78 0.24
N LEU A 6 -8.06 -22.27 1.20
CA LEU A 6 -8.09 -20.86 1.61
C LEU A 6 -7.70 -19.91 0.47
N ARG A 7 -6.69 -20.31 -0.31
CA ARG A 7 -6.27 -19.56 -1.50
C ARG A 7 -7.39 -19.54 -2.55
N TYR A 8 -7.99 -20.67 -2.83
CA TYR A 8 -9.14 -20.77 -3.74
C TYR A 8 -10.29 -19.85 -3.30
N GLN A 9 -10.66 -19.89 -2.04
CA GLN A 9 -11.71 -19.05 -1.45
C GLN A 9 -11.39 -17.55 -1.62
N PHE A 10 -10.15 -17.15 -1.33
CA PHE A 10 -9.73 -15.75 -1.53
C PHE A 10 -9.89 -15.31 -2.98
N PHE A 11 -9.46 -16.11 -3.94
CA PHE A 11 -9.58 -15.75 -5.36
C PHE A 11 -11.03 -15.75 -5.86
N GLN A 12 -11.91 -16.58 -5.31
CA GLN A 12 -13.34 -16.48 -5.60
C GLN A 12 -13.92 -15.16 -5.08
N GLN A 13 -13.56 -14.73 -3.87
CA GLN A 13 -13.96 -13.43 -3.35
C GLN A 13 -13.38 -12.28 -4.19
N LEU A 14 -12.13 -12.38 -4.63
CA LEU A 14 -11.50 -11.37 -5.47
C LEU A 14 -12.24 -11.18 -6.81
N ARG A 15 -12.61 -12.28 -7.48
CA ARG A 15 -13.36 -12.25 -8.75
C ARG A 15 -14.76 -11.61 -8.62
N SER A 16 -15.39 -11.80 -7.47
CA SER A 16 -16.72 -11.22 -7.16
C SER A 16 -16.63 -9.87 -6.45
N ALA A 17 -15.43 -9.30 -6.29
CA ALA A 17 -15.23 -8.06 -5.58
C ALA A 17 -15.98 -6.89 -6.22
N LEU A 18 -16.49 -6.00 -5.37
CA LEU A 18 -16.97 -4.70 -5.82
C LEU A 18 -15.79 -3.74 -5.89
N VAL A 19 -15.41 -3.36 -7.10
CA VAL A 19 -14.29 -2.46 -7.36
C VAL A 19 -14.81 -1.06 -7.65
N GLN A 20 -14.24 -0.08 -6.95
CA GLN A 20 -14.50 1.34 -7.14
C GLN A 20 -13.24 2.05 -7.62
N LEU A 21 -13.31 2.70 -8.80
CA LEU A 21 -12.33 3.68 -9.25
C LEU A 21 -12.74 5.03 -8.68
N ASP A 22 -12.01 5.52 -7.67
CA ASP A 22 -12.50 6.61 -6.83
C ASP A 22 -11.78 7.94 -7.08
N GLY A 23 -10.88 7.99 -8.05
CA GLY A 23 -10.19 9.21 -8.44
C GLY A 23 -9.25 9.75 -7.36
N SER A 24 -9.15 11.09 -7.28
CA SER A 24 -8.23 11.79 -6.40
C SER A 24 -8.99 12.57 -5.33
N HIS A 25 -8.58 12.45 -4.07
CA HIS A 25 -9.23 13.13 -2.94
C HIS A 25 -8.22 13.65 -1.92
N PRO A 26 -8.63 14.64 -1.10
CA PRO A 26 -7.88 15.07 0.09
C PRO A 26 -7.65 13.93 1.07
N GLY A 27 -6.58 14.03 1.86
CA GLY A 27 -6.15 12.98 2.78
C GLY A 27 -7.21 12.55 3.79
N ARG A 28 -7.88 13.52 4.43
CA ARG A 28 -8.96 13.23 5.38
C ARG A 28 -10.10 12.46 4.74
N GLU A 29 -10.49 12.84 3.53
CA GLU A 29 -11.57 12.17 2.79
C GLU A 29 -11.16 10.75 2.39
N ASN A 30 -9.90 10.55 1.92
CA ASN A 30 -9.38 9.22 1.61
C ASN A 30 -9.45 8.29 2.83
N MET A 31 -9.00 8.74 4.00
CA MET A 31 -9.03 7.93 5.23
C MET A 31 -10.45 7.63 5.70
N ARG A 32 -11.37 8.60 5.57
CA ARG A 32 -12.79 8.39 5.88
C ARG A 32 -13.40 7.31 4.98
N ARG A 33 -13.13 7.37 3.66
CA ARG A 33 -13.64 6.40 2.69
C ARG A 33 -13.09 5.00 2.92
N ASP A 34 -11.83 4.86 3.33
CA ASP A 34 -11.25 3.56 3.67
C ASP A 34 -11.98 2.92 4.85
N VAL A 35 -12.31 3.71 5.90
CA VAL A 35 -13.08 3.21 7.05
C VAL A 35 -14.51 2.85 6.64
N LEU A 36 -15.15 3.64 5.78
CA LEU A 36 -16.50 3.34 5.29
C LEU A 36 -16.61 1.98 4.57
N LEU A 37 -15.53 1.45 3.97
CA LEU A 37 -15.55 0.08 3.43
C LEU A 37 -15.83 -0.95 4.54
N THR A 38 -15.25 -0.75 5.73
CA THR A 38 -15.45 -1.67 6.84
C THR A 38 -16.84 -1.52 7.47
N GLU A 39 -17.36 -0.31 7.55
CA GLU A 39 -18.71 -0.03 8.05
C GLU A 39 -19.77 -0.68 7.15
N ARG A 40 -19.64 -0.54 5.83
CA ARG A 40 -20.54 -1.19 4.85
C ARG A 40 -20.60 -2.70 5.01
N LEU A 41 -19.47 -3.34 5.31
CA LEU A 41 -19.43 -4.78 5.58
C LEU A 41 -20.00 -5.13 6.95
N SER A 42 -19.85 -4.24 7.94
CA SER A 42 -20.41 -4.43 9.29
C SER A 42 -21.94 -4.40 9.27
N ASP A 43 -22.51 -3.47 8.49
CA ASP A 43 -23.95 -3.21 8.45
C ASP A 43 -24.71 -4.15 7.48
N SER A 44 -24.02 -5.08 6.83
CA SER A 44 -24.61 -5.99 5.85
C SER A 44 -24.13 -7.42 6.04
N ASP A 45 -24.96 -8.38 5.61
CA ASP A 45 -24.53 -9.78 5.43
C ASP A 45 -23.75 -10.00 4.13
N ASP A 46 -23.40 -8.93 3.42
CA ASP A 46 -22.60 -9.00 2.20
C ASP A 46 -21.20 -9.58 2.51
N SER A 47 -20.88 -10.68 1.87
CA SER A 47 -19.61 -11.36 2.03
C SER A 47 -18.60 -11.00 0.93
N ARG A 48 -18.97 -10.09 0.03
CA ARG A 48 -18.10 -9.69 -1.07
C ARG A 48 -16.93 -8.85 -0.56
N MET A 49 -15.78 -9.02 -1.19
CA MET A 49 -14.65 -8.14 -1.01
C MET A 49 -14.97 -6.77 -1.62
N LEU A 50 -14.66 -5.70 -0.92
CA LEU A 50 -14.75 -4.33 -1.42
C LEU A 50 -13.34 -3.84 -1.72
N ILE A 51 -13.14 -3.28 -2.92
CA ILE A 51 -11.84 -2.75 -3.35
C ILE A 51 -12.05 -1.33 -3.85
N ARG A 52 -11.16 -0.44 -3.44
CA ARG A 52 -11.12 0.95 -3.87
C ARG A 52 -9.74 1.27 -4.39
N PHE A 53 -9.64 1.89 -5.58
CA PHE A 53 -8.41 2.46 -6.14
C PHE A 53 -8.53 3.97 -6.17
N TYR A 54 -7.51 4.69 -5.68
CA TYR A 54 -7.54 6.14 -5.57
C TYR A 54 -6.14 6.76 -5.57
N SER A 55 -6.10 8.08 -5.64
CA SER A 55 -4.89 8.89 -5.49
C SER A 55 -5.13 10.06 -4.52
N TRP A 56 -4.15 10.94 -4.39
CA TRP A 56 -4.15 12.00 -3.39
C TRP A 56 -4.01 13.38 -4.03
N GLN A 57 -4.93 14.28 -3.72
CA GLN A 57 -4.88 15.66 -4.15
C GLN A 57 -5.51 16.55 -3.06
N PRO A 58 -4.75 17.44 -2.43
CA PRO A 58 -3.29 17.64 -2.60
C PRO A 58 -2.45 16.43 -2.13
N TRP A 59 -1.12 16.52 -2.29
CA TRP A 59 -0.22 15.55 -1.67
C TRP A 59 -0.44 15.51 -0.18
N CYS A 60 -0.19 14.37 0.44
CA CYS A 60 -0.54 14.16 1.83
C CYS A 60 0.51 13.32 2.56
N ILE A 61 0.86 13.72 3.77
CA ILE A 61 1.61 12.86 4.69
C ILE A 61 0.60 12.10 5.54
N SER A 62 0.65 10.77 5.51
CA SER A 62 -0.12 9.94 6.45
C SER A 62 0.76 9.39 7.55
N LEU A 63 0.39 9.66 8.80
CA LEU A 63 0.99 9.05 9.99
C LEU A 63 0.36 7.68 10.26
N GLY A 64 1.14 6.74 10.79
CA GLY A 64 0.60 5.51 11.34
C GLY A 64 -0.27 5.77 12.57
N ALA A 65 -1.18 4.85 12.90
CA ALA A 65 -2.16 5.00 13.98
C ALA A 65 -1.56 5.42 15.34
N ASN A 66 -0.35 4.97 15.65
CA ASN A 66 0.33 5.23 16.92
C ASN A 66 1.55 6.17 16.77
N GLN A 67 1.74 6.80 15.61
CA GLN A 67 2.88 7.70 15.39
C GLN A 67 2.55 9.10 15.92
N PRO A 68 3.44 9.75 16.68
CA PRO A 68 3.25 11.12 17.14
C PRO A 68 3.13 12.12 15.98
N GLU A 69 2.27 13.13 16.11
CA GLU A 69 2.14 14.20 15.09
C GLU A 69 3.36 15.14 15.10
N GLU A 70 3.99 15.24 16.25
CA GLU A 70 5.19 16.02 16.49
C GLU A 70 6.38 15.55 15.63
N ASP A 71 6.32 14.33 15.11
CA ASP A 71 7.32 13.79 14.19
C ASP A 71 7.39 14.57 12.86
N VAL A 72 6.30 15.28 12.51
CA VAL A 72 6.19 16.05 11.26
C VAL A 72 6.23 17.56 11.55
N ASP A 73 6.99 18.29 10.76
CA ASP A 73 6.94 19.75 10.70
C ASP A 73 5.73 20.17 9.87
N GLN A 74 4.58 20.30 10.55
CA GLN A 74 3.32 20.64 9.89
C GLN A 74 3.39 22.00 9.21
N ALA A 75 4.05 23.00 9.81
CA ALA A 75 4.13 24.33 9.22
C ALA A 75 4.86 24.30 7.85
N ARG A 76 5.88 23.48 7.73
CA ARG A 76 6.58 23.27 6.45
C ARG A 76 5.74 22.49 5.44
N ALA A 77 5.01 21.46 5.89
CA ALA A 77 4.10 20.73 5.02
C ALA A 77 2.98 21.65 4.48
N ASP A 78 2.37 22.46 5.36
CA ASP A 78 1.31 23.41 5.00
C ASP A 78 1.83 24.47 4.00
N ALA A 79 3.06 24.96 4.17
CA ALA A 79 3.68 25.93 3.25
C ALA A 79 3.85 25.38 1.83
N ASP A 80 4.07 24.07 1.71
CA ASP A 80 4.17 23.37 0.42
C ASP A 80 2.81 22.81 -0.06
N GLY A 81 1.70 23.10 0.64
CA GLY A 81 0.36 22.63 0.31
C GLY A 81 0.16 21.12 0.52
N ILE A 82 0.92 20.52 1.43
CA ILE A 82 0.85 19.08 1.75
C ILE A 82 -0.01 18.89 3.00
N GLU A 83 -1.05 18.07 2.89
CA GLU A 83 -1.91 17.73 4.02
C GLU A 83 -1.22 16.76 4.99
N LEU A 84 -1.64 16.79 6.25
CA LEU A 84 -1.26 15.81 7.28
C LEU A 84 -2.51 15.09 7.78
N VAL A 85 -2.47 13.73 7.76
CA VAL A 85 -3.56 12.90 8.28
C VAL A 85 -3.01 11.71 9.07
N ARG A 86 -3.87 11.10 9.86
CA ARG A 86 -3.60 9.84 10.55
C ARG A 86 -4.39 8.72 9.88
N ARG A 87 -3.69 7.68 9.43
CA ARG A 87 -4.35 6.50 8.87
C ARG A 87 -4.76 5.52 9.98
N PRO A 88 -5.82 4.72 9.75
CA PRO A 88 -6.30 3.76 10.74
C PRO A 88 -5.32 2.61 11.01
N THR A 89 -4.42 2.32 10.08
CA THR A 89 -3.44 1.23 10.17
C THR A 89 -2.13 1.69 10.81
N GLY A 90 -1.33 0.74 11.26
CA GLY A 90 0.00 1.01 11.81
C GLY A 90 1.03 1.41 10.76
N GLY A 91 2.30 1.39 11.16
CA GLY A 91 3.44 1.76 10.33
C GLY A 91 3.92 3.19 10.59
N ARG A 92 4.84 3.65 9.76
CA ARG A 92 5.50 4.97 9.85
C ARG A 92 4.95 5.92 8.80
N ALA A 93 5.32 7.21 8.88
CA ALA A 93 4.93 8.23 7.93
C ALA A 93 5.21 7.83 6.47
N ILE A 94 4.29 8.20 5.60
CA ILE A 94 4.41 8.09 4.14
C ILE A 94 4.01 9.45 3.56
N LEU A 95 4.77 9.94 2.60
CA LEU A 95 4.34 11.03 1.74
C LEU A 95 3.68 10.44 0.50
N HIS A 96 2.37 10.58 0.41
CA HIS A 96 1.56 10.23 -0.74
C HIS A 96 1.67 11.32 -1.79
N ALA A 97 2.36 11.00 -2.88
CA ALA A 97 2.62 11.91 -3.98
C ALA A 97 2.10 11.34 -5.30
N ARG A 98 2.99 10.85 -6.16
CA ARG A 98 2.64 10.23 -7.44
C ARG A 98 2.52 8.72 -7.28
N GLU A 99 1.36 8.29 -6.84
CA GLU A 99 1.09 6.89 -6.53
C GLU A 99 -0.33 6.47 -6.88
N LEU A 100 -0.54 5.18 -6.96
CA LEU A 100 -1.85 4.56 -6.89
C LEU A 100 -2.00 3.91 -5.51
N THR A 101 -2.97 4.37 -4.74
CA THR A 101 -3.34 3.72 -3.49
C THR A 101 -4.52 2.77 -3.73
N TYR A 102 -4.46 1.60 -3.12
CA TYR A 102 -5.61 0.71 -3.00
C TYR A 102 -6.05 0.59 -1.55
N ALA A 103 -7.35 0.39 -1.32
CA ALA A 103 -7.90 -0.13 -0.08
C ALA A 103 -8.78 -1.34 -0.42
N LEU A 104 -8.65 -2.40 0.36
CA LEU A 104 -9.54 -3.54 0.31
C LEU A 104 -10.10 -3.83 1.69
N ALA A 105 -11.38 -4.21 1.74
CA ALA A 105 -12.04 -4.67 2.94
C ALA A 105 -12.76 -5.98 2.66
N LEU A 106 -12.64 -6.94 3.57
CA LEU A 106 -13.33 -8.22 3.51
C LEU A 106 -13.54 -8.79 4.90
N ARG A 107 -14.57 -9.66 5.03
CA ARG A 107 -14.82 -10.40 6.26
C ARG A 107 -13.96 -11.68 6.28
N LEU A 108 -13.21 -11.87 7.34
CA LEU A 108 -12.43 -13.09 7.55
C LEU A 108 -13.35 -14.22 8.04
N ARG A 109 -13.47 -15.29 7.25
CA ARG A 109 -14.29 -16.45 7.54
C ARG A 109 -13.51 -17.75 7.25
N ASP A 110 -13.98 -18.84 7.77
CA ASP A 110 -13.55 -20.20 7.44
C ASP A 110 -12.02 -20.44 7.56
N GLY A 111 -11.37 -19.75 8.51
CA GLY A 111 -9.94 -19.89 8.76
C GLY A 111 -9.05 -18.98 7.90
N LEU A 112 -9.63 -18.11 7.05
CA LEU A 112 -8.88 -17.06 6.38
C LEU A 112 -8.35 -16.06 7.42
N THR A 113 -7.07 -15.72 7.36
CA THR A 113 -6.39 -14.82 8.30
C THR A 113 -5.85 -13.59 7.60
N GLN A 114 -5.50 -12.54 8.37
CA GLN A 114 -4.81 -11.36 7.86
C GLN A 114 -3.55 -11.73 7.06
N ALA A 115 -2.76 -12.67 7.56
CA ALA A 115 -1.52 -13.10 6.88
C ALA A 115 -1.81 -13.79 5.54
N HIS A 116 -2.89 -14.58 5.45
CA HIS A 116 -3.31 -15.20 4.20
C HIS A 116 -3.74 -14.13 3.18
N VAL A 117 -4.58 -13.17 3.57
CA VAL A 117 -5.04 -12.08 2.69
C VAL A 117 -3.85 -11.25 2.20
N TYR A 118 -2.95 -10.87 3.12
CA TYR A 118 -1.75 -10.11 2.78
C TYR A 118 -0.92 -10.83 1.71
N ARG A 119 -0.65 -12.12 1.94
CA ARG A 119 0.13 -12.94 1.00
C ARG A 119 -0.57 -13.09 -0.34
N PHE A 120 -1.84 -13.53 -0.37
CA PHE A 120 -2.56 -13.84 -1.61
C PHE A 120 -2.77 -12.59 -2.47
N TRP A 121 -3.08 -11.44 -1.84
CA TRP A 121 -3.20 -10.16 -2.52
C TRP A 121 -1.88 -9.72 -3.16
N HIS A 122 -0.76 -9.83 -2.43
CA HIS A 122 0.53 -9.42 -2.96
C HIS A 122 1.10 -10.41 -4.00
N GLU A 123 0.83 -11.71 -3.87
CA GLU A 123 1.15 -12.69 -4.93
C GLU A 123 0.41 -12.34 -6.23
N TRP A 124 -0.88 -12.04 -6.13
CA TRP A 124 -1.69 -11.62 -7.27
C TRP A 124 -1.19 -10.31 -7.87
N LEU A 125 -1.01 -9.27 -7.07
CA LEU A 125 -0.50 -7.97 -7.53
C LEU A 125 0.87 -8.11 -8.19
N CYS A 126 1.78 -8.89 -7.63
CA CYS A 126 3.09 -9.15 -8.21
C CYS A 126 2.98 -9.75 -9.62
N SER A 127 2.15 -10.77 -9.78
CA SER A 127 1.92 -11.41 -11.07
C SER A 127 1.32 -10.46 -12.11
N VAL A 128 0.32 -9.68 -11.72
CA VAL A 128 -0.34 -8.71 -12.61
C VAL A 128 0.62 -7.58 -12.99
N LEU A 129 1.28 -6.97 -12.01
CA LEU A 129 2.20 -5.86 -12.25
C LEU A 129 3.42 -6.30 -13.07
N ALA A 130 3.94 -7.52 -12.88
CA ALA A 130 5.01 -8.05 -13.71
C ALA A 130 4.63 -8.07 -15.19
N ARG A 131 3.38 -8.44 -15.52
CA ARG A 131 2.87 -8.39 -16.91
C ARG A 131 2.63 -6.96 -17.40
N VAL A 132 1.95 -6.15 -16.59
CA VAL A 132 1.57 -4.77 -16.96
C VAL A 132 2.78 -3.88 -17.17
N LEU A 133 3.82 -4.04 -16.35
CA LEU A 133 5.05 -3.24 -16.39
C LEU A 133 6.13 -3.87 -17.31
N GLY A 134 5.93 -5.09 -17.81
CA GLY A 134 6.96 -5.82 -18.58
C GLY A 134 8.17 -6.18 -17.73
N ALA A 135 7.98 -6.47 -16.44
CA ALA A 135 9.04 -6.68 -15.44
C ALA A 135 9.00 -8.10 -14.85
N PRO A 136 9.54 -9.12 -15.55
CA PRO A 136 9.52 -10.50 -15.06
C PRO A 136 10.39 -10.69 -13.80
N ASP A 137 11.26 -9.74 -13.48
CA ASP A 137 12.10 -9.68 -12.29
C ASP A 137 11.42 -8.94 -11.09
N LEU A 138 10.14 -8.57 -11.22
CA LEU A 138 9.33 -8.13 -10.09
C LEU A 138 9.00 -9.35 -9.21
N VAL A 139 9.34 -9.26 -7.93
CA VAL A 139 9.14 -10.36 -6.98
C VAL A 139 8.47 -9.87 -5.71
N TYR A 140 7.87 -10.77 -4.94
CA TYR A 140 7.44 -10.47 -3.57
C TYR A 140 8.43 -11.06 -2.55
N ALA A 141 8.71 -10.31 -1.48
CA ALA A 141 9.67 -10.70 -0.45
C ALA A 141 9.16 -11.91 0.34
N ARG A 142 9.86 -13.05 0.25
CA ARG A 142 9.48 -14.28 0.98
C ARG A 142 10.00 -14.29 2.43
N THR A 143 11.05 -13.57 2.70
CA THR A 143 11.70 -13.46 4.02
C THR A 143 11.47 -12.09 4.62
N GLN A 144 11.26 -12.05 5.93
CA GLN A 144 11.22 -10.79 6.67
C GLN A 144 12.67 -10.34 6.89
N PRO A 145 13.04 -9.10 6.49
CA PRO A 145 14.34 -8.54 6.88
C PRO A 145 14.43 -8.45 8.40
N ASP A 146 15.64 -8.51 8.92
CA ASP A 146 15.90 -8.44 10.37
C ASP A 146 15.58 -7.03 10.89
N PHE A 147 14.29 -6.79 11.21
CA PHE A 147 13.73 -5.53 11.67
C PHE A 147 14.43 -4.95 12.92
N PRO A 148 14.82 -5.75 13.94
CA PRO A 148 15.50 -5.22 15.11
C PRO A 148 16.81 -4.51 14.79
N PHE A 149 17.58 -5.02 13.82
CA PHE A 149 18.85 -4.43 13.42
C PHE A 149 18.69 -3.07 12.69
N LEU A 150 17.60 -2.90 11.93
CA LEU A 150 17.30 -1.67 11.19
C LEU A 150 16.65 -0.59 12.08
N LEU A 151 15.95 -0.99 13.15
CA LEU A 151 15.26 -0.07 14.06
C LEU A 151 16.21 0.72 14.97
N HIS A 152 17.41 0.20 15.26
CA HIS A 152 18.38 0.83 16.16
C HIS A 152 19.39 1.72 15.46
N ARG A 153 19.41 1.77 14.12
CA ARG A 153 20.24 2.73 13.39
C ARG A 153 19.42 3.97 13.10
N GLU A 154 19.67 5.05 13.84
CA GLU A 154 19.31 6.39 13.39
C GLU A 154 19.86 6.56 11.96
N PRO A 155 19.13 6.94 10.99
CA PRO A 155 18.04 7.85 10.74
C PRO A 155 16.77 7.20 10.16
N THR A 156 16.67 5.86 10.12
CA THR A 156 15.60 5.15 9.40
C THR A 156 14.32 4.94 10.23
N ARG A 157 14.33 5.33 11.51
CA ARG A 157 13.19 5.12 12.43
C ARG A 157 11.89 5.78 11.98
N TRP A 158 11.96 6.74 11.07
CA TRP A 158 10.83 7.56 10.62
C TRP A 158 10.19 7.10 9.28
N LEU A 159 10.84 6.20 8.52
CA LEU A 159 10.52 5.96 7.12
C LEU A 159 9.91 4.58 6.87
N CYS A 160 8.69 4.54 6.35
CA CYS A 160 7.99 3.30 6.01
C CYS A 160 8.61 2.58 4.79
N PHE A 161 9.06 3.33 3.78
CA PHE A 161 9.68 2.77 2.58
C PHE A 161 11.16 2.39 2.76
N ALA A 162 11.78 2.74 3.89
CA ALA A 162 13.16 2.39 4.18
C ALA A 162 13.36 0.90 4.56
N SER A 163 12.30 0.19 4.90
CA SER A 163 12.34 -1.23 5.26
C SER A 163 11.26 -2.00 4.51
N SER A 164 11.58 -3.22 4.07
CA SER A 164 10.60 -4.13 3.47
C SER A 164 10.01 -5.05 4.53
N ALA A 165 8.70 -5.27 4.51
CA ALA A 165 8.04 -6.32 5.28
C ALA A 165 7.96 -7.62 4.45
N ARG A 166 7.63 -8.73 5.12
CA ARG A 166 7.37 -9.99 4.43
C ARG A 166 6.21 -9.83 3.44
N TYR A 167 6.37 -10.35 2.22
CA TYR A 167 5.43 -10.29 1.10
C TYR A 167 5.25 -8.92 0.44
N GLU A 168 6.08 -7.93 0.69
CA GLU A 168 6.09 -6.68 -0.09
C GLU A 168 6.68 -6.89 -1.50
N LEU A 169 6.24 -6.05 -2.45
CA LEU A 169 6.71 -6.13 -3.84
C LEU A 169 8.06 -5.42 -3.97
N LEU A 170 9.00 -6.15 -4.58
CA LEU A 170 10.37 -5.68 -4.81
C LEU A 170 10.74 -5.82 -6.28
N TRP A 171 11.39 -4.81 -6.81
CA TRP A 171 12.06 -4.86 -8.09
C TRP A 171 13.56 -4.61 -7.88
N ARG A 172 14.37 -5.61 -8.23
CA ARG A 172 15.84 -5.58 -8.02
C ARG A 172 16.23 -5.21 -6.59
N GLY A 173 15.50 -5.75 -5.61
CA GLY A 173 15.71 -5.50 -4.19
C GLY A 173 15.19 -4.15 -3.67
N ARG A 174 14.55 -3.33 -4.51
CA ARG A 174 13.94 -2.04 -4.17
C ARG A 174 12.43 -2.16 -4.05
N LYS A 175 11.88 -1.52 -3.03
CA LYS A 175 10.45 -1.58 -2.72
C LYS A 175 9.62 -0.78 -3.72
N VAL A 176 8.57 -1.42 -4.26
CA VAL A 176 7.64 -0.80 -5.23
C VAL A 176 6.29 -0.52 -4.58
N LEU A 177 5.87 -1.36 -3.64
CA LEU A 177 4.59 -1.29 -2.94
C LEU A 177 4.79 -1.50 -1.45
N GLY A 178 4.14 -0.69 -0.63
CA GLY A 178 4.02 -0.88 0.81
C GLY A 178 2.58 -0.98 1.23
N SER A 179 2.25 -1.89 2.17
CA SER A 179 0.89 -2.11 2.64
C SER A 179 0.81 -2.25 4.15
N ALA A 180 -0.36 -1.93 4.70
CA ALA A 180 -0.66 -2.07 6.11
C ALA A 180 -2.09 -2.59 6.32
N GLN A 181 -2.32 -3.25 7.45
CA GLN A 181 -3.60 -3.88 7.78
C GLN A 181 -4.12 -3.43 9.14
N ARG A 182 -5.45 -3.47 9.29
CA ARG A 182 -6.14 -3.35 10.57
C ARG A 182 -7.37 -4.24 10.60
N LEU A 183 -7.64 -4.85 11.75
CA LEU A 183 -8.89 -5.59 12.01
C LEU A 183 -9.90 -4.71 12.76
N TYR A 184 -11.15 -4.82 12.33
CA TYR A 184 -12.35 -4.31 12.97
C TYR A 184 -13.27 -5.50 13.26
N GLY A 185 -13.12 -6.12 14.43
CA GLY A 185 -13.77 -7.41 14.69
C GLY A 185 -13.23 -8.50 13.74
N ASP A 186 -14.10 -9.04 12.91
CA ASP A 186 -13.79 -10.03 11.85
C ASP A 186 -13.58 -9.39 10.46
N ILE A 187 -13.69 -8.07 10.35
CA ILE A 187 -13.49 -7.34 9.08
C ILE A 187 -12.07 -6.83 9.00
N LEU A 188 -11.37 -7.23 7.95
CA LEU A 188 -10.04 -6.76 7.62
C LEU A 188 -10.12 -5.54 6.70
N LEU A 189 -9.42 -4.48 7.08
CA LEU A 189 -9.02 -3.40 6.19
C LEU A 189 -7.53 -3.57 5.86
N GLN A 190 -7.19 -3.58 4.58
CA GLN A 190 -5.82 -3.47 4.08
C GLN A 190 -5.75 -2.35 3.07
N HIS A 191 -4.76 -1.50 3.17
CA HIS A 191 -4.45 -0.54 2.13
C HIS A 191 -2.96 -0.53 1.80
N GLY A 192 -2.60 -0.05 0.62
CA GLY A 192 -1.23 0.00 0.16
C GLY A 192 -1.00 1.05 -0.90
N SER A 193 0.23 1.54 -0.94
CA SER A 193 0.72 2.60 -1.81
C SER A 193 1.69 2.01 -2.83
N LEU A 194 1.30 2.05 -4.11
CA LEU A 194 2.08 1.64 -5.27
C LEU A 194 2.71 2.88 -5.90
N LEU A 195 4.02 2.97 -5.86
CA LEU A 195 4.76 4.13 -6.36
C LEU A 195 4.69 4.18 -7.90
N LEU A 196 4.03 5.19 -8.45
CA LEU A 196 3.95 5.40 -9.89
C LEU A 196 5.17 6.17 -10.40
N ASP A 197 5.59 7.20 -9.66
CA ASP A 197 6.69 8.08 -10.01
C ASP A 197 7.35 8.66 -8.75
N GLU A 198 8.38 9.50 -8.91
CA GLU A 198 9.07 10.19 -7.82
C GLU A 198 8.16 11.13 -7.04
N GLY A 199 8.56 11.48 -5.82
CA GLY A 199 7.86 12.41 -4.93
C GLY A 199 7.84 11.94 -3.47
N HIS A 200 7.63 10.64 -3.23
CA HIS A 200 7.60 10.04 -1.89
C HIS A 200 8.92 10.19 -1.12
N GLU A 201 10.04 10.27 -1.83
CA GLU A 201 11.38 10.46 -1.26
C GLU A 201 11.58 11.85 -0.64
N ARG A 202 10.68 12.79 -0.88
CA ARG A 202 10.69 14.12 -0.26
C ARG A 202 10.22 14.12 1.20
N LEU A 203 9.67 13.03 1.71
CA LEU A 203 9.20 12.93 3.10
C LEU A 203 10.20 13.44 4.15
N PRO A 204 11.53 13.17 4.06
CA PRO A 204 12.50 13.63 5.07
C PRO A 204 12.53 15.13 5.26
N TYR A 205 12.20 15.92 4.25
CA TYR A 205 12.16 17.39 4.35
C TYR A 205 11.03 17.90 5.25
N TYR A 206 10.02 17.07 5.54
CA TYR A 206 8.87 17.37 6.39
C TYR A 206 8.95 16.69 7.76
N LEU A 207 10.04 15.97 8.05
CA LEU A 207 10.23 15.38 9.37
C LEU A 207 10.91 16.39 10.29
N ARG A 208 10.36 16.54 11.51
CA ARG A 208 10.98 17.34 12.55
C ARG A 208 12.28 16.68 12.98
N ASP A 209 13.29 17.49 13.24
CA ASP A 209 14.61 17.04 13.73
C ASP A 209 15.32 16.04 12.81
N CYS A 210 15.00 16.03 11.51
CA CYS A 210 15.74 15.25 10.53
C CYS A 210 17.12 15.89 10.30
N PRO A 211 18.22 15.24 10.70
CA PRO A 211 19.53 15.89 10.69
C PRO A 211 20.11 16.10 9.28
N ASN A 212 19.70 15.28 8.32
CA ASN A 212 20.17 15.36 6.93
C ASN A 212 19.06 14.87 5.98
N PRO A 213 18.08 15.73 5.64
CA PRO A 213 16.97 15.33 4.79
C PRO A 213 17.40 14.95 3.36
N GLU A 214 18.45 15.56 2.80
CA GLU A 214 18.97 15.23 1.48
C GLU A 214 19.51 13.80 1.42
N SER A 215 20.36 13.43 2.38
CA SER A 215 20.92 12.08 2.46
C SER A 215 19.84 11.02 2.66
N LEU A 216 18.81 11.34 3.45
CA LEU A 216 17.72 10.42 3.72
C LEU A 216 16.75 10.31 2.53
N SER A 217 16.54 11.40 1.79
CA SER A 217 15.80 11.41 0.52
C SER A 217 16.50 10.52 -0.51
N GLU A 218 17.82 10.66 -0.66
CA GLU A 218 18.60 9.82 -1.56
C GLU A 218 18.58 8.34 -1.13
N TYR A 219 18.66 8.08 0.18
CA TYR A 219 18.51 6.72 0.71
C TYR A 219 17.14 6.10 0.35
N LEU A 220 16.03 6.86 0.47
CA LEU A 220 14.71 6.41 0.06
C LEU A 220 14.66 6.10 -1.44
N ARG A 221 15.23 6.97 -2.28
CA ARG A 221 15.30 6.78 -3.72
C ARG A 221 16.05 5.49 -4.09
N GLN A 222 17.15 5.20 -3.39
CA GLN A 222 17.92 3.98 -3.60
C GLN A 222 17.21 2.71 -3.11
N ARG A 223 16.26 2.81 -2.17
CA ARG A 223 15.53 1.68 -1.58
C ARG A 223 14.16 1.44 -2.17
N SER A 224 13.67 2.36 -2.97
CA SER A 224 12.38 2.25 -3.66
C SER A 224 12.56 2.26 -5.18
N ALA A 225 11.57 1.74 -5.89
CA ALA A 225 11.47 1.83 -7.34
C ALA A 225 10.05 2.22 -7.72
N THR A 226 9.89 2.93 -8.81
CA THR A 226 8.60 3.40 -9.31
C THR A 226 8.16 2.62 -10.54
N CYS A 227 6.86 2.58 -10.81
CA CYS A 227 6.33 1.96 -12.03
C CYS A 227 6.90 2.63 -13.29
N ALA A 228 7.12 3.96 -13.26
CA ALA A 228 7.70 4.69 -14.38
C ALA A 228 9.13 4.25 -14.67
N GLU A 229 9.95 4.08 -13.64
CA GLU A 229 11.32 3.57 -13.77
C GLU A 229 11.34 2.13 -14.32
N ILE A 230 10.49 1.26 -13.77
CA ILE A 230 10.42 -0.16 -14.16
C ILE A 230 10.03 -0.33 -15.61
N ALA A 231 9.01 0.38 -16.07
CA ALA A 231 8.43 0.24 -17.40
C ALA A 231 9.06 1.17 -18.45
N GLY A 232 9.88 2.14 -18.04
CA GLY A 232 10.44 3.17 -18.92
C GLY A 232 9.41 4.17 -19.46
N ARG A 233 8.22 4.27 -18.83
CA ARG A 233 7.16 5.23 -19.16
C ARG A 233 6.32 5.57 -17.96
N HIS A 234 5.69 6.74 -17.98
CA HIS A 234 4.75 7.16 -16.95
C HIS A 234 3.40 6.43 -17.07
N PHE A 235 2.75 6.25 -15.92
CA PHE A 235 1.38 5.79 -15.77
C PHE A 235 0.57 6.82 -15.00
N SER A 236 -0.68 7.07 -15.43
CA SER A 236 -1.63 7.73 -14.56
C SER A 236 -2.22 6.72 -13.55
N ALA A 237 -2.69 7.25 -12.41
CA ALA A 237 -3.35 6.41 -11.42
C ALA A 237 -4.62 5.74 -12.02
N GLU A 238 -5.37 6.48 -12.84
CA GLU A 238 -6.57 5.99 -13.51
C GLU A 238 -6.26 4.87 -14.51
N GLU A 239 -5.19 5.03 -15.32
CA GLU A 239 -4.78 4.00 -16.28
C GLU A 239 -4.47 2.69 -15.56
N LEU A 240 -3.66 2.76 -14.50
CA LEU A 240 -3.24 1.55 -13.80
C LEU A 240 -4.40 0.94 -12.99
N ALA A 241 -5.23 1.76 -12.36
CA ALA A 241 -6.42 1.30 -11.64
C ALA A 241 -7.41 0.59 -12.57
N SER A 242 -7.62 1.10 -13.79
CA SER A 242 -8.45 0.44 -14.80
C SER A 242 -7.89 -0.93 -15.18
N ARG A 243 -6.60 -1.03 -15.48
CA ARG A 243 -5.94 -2.30 -15.80
C ARG A 243 -6.05 -3.32 -14.66
N LEU A 244 -5.80 -2.89 -13.41
CA LEU A 244 -5.95 -3.77 -12.24
C LEU A 244 -7.39 -4.24 -12.06
N THR A 245 -8.38 -3.38 -12.36
CA THR A 245 -9.80 -3.74 -12.29
C THR A 245 -10.17 -4.81 -13.33
N ASP A 246 -9.66 -4.70 -14.55
CA ASP A 246 -9.88 -5.70 -15.59
C ASP A 246 -9.23 -7.04 -15.22
N GLU A 247 -8.02 -7.01 -14.65
CA GLU A 247 -7.32 -8.20 -14.15
C GLU A 247 -8.04 -8.86 -12.97
N ILE A 248 -8.70 -8.09 -12.09
CA ILE A 248 -9.55 -8.63 -11.01
C ILE A 248 -10.72 -9.43 -11.61
N ARG A 249 -11.40 -8.88 -12.61
CA ARG A 249 -12.54 -9.53 -13.28
C ARG A 249 -12.13 -10.82 -14.00
N CYS A 250 -10.91 -10.85 -14.51
CA CYS A 250 -10.33 -11.99 -15.21
C CYS A 250 -9.49 -12.88 -14.30
N ALA A 251 -9.42 -12.62 -12.99
CA ALA A 251 -8.53 -13.31 -12.06
C ALA A 251 -8.77 -14.84 -12.11
N GLU A 252 -7.93 -15.54 -12.87
CA GLU A 252 -7.87 -16.99 -12.84
C GLU A 252 -7.09 -17.44 -11.61
N LEU A 253 -7.40 -18.65 -11.14
CA LEU A 253 -6.60 -19.32 -10.14
C LEU A 253 -5.17 -19.43 -10.69
N ILE A 254 -4.27 -18.57 -10.21
CA ILE A 254 -2.86 -18.72 -10.51
C ILE A 254 -2.42 -20.05 -9.90
N ALA A 255 -2.15 -21.04 -10.75
CA ALA A 255 -1.62 -22.32 -10.30
C ALA A 255 -0.35 -22.06 -9.46
N PRO A 256 -0.13 -22.75 -8.36
CA PRO A 256 1.10 -22.62 -7.59
C PRO A 256 2.29 -22.97 -8.50
N GLN A 257 3.24 -22.03 -8.64
CA GLN A 257 4.55 -22.29 -9.22
C GLN A 257 5.46 -22.91 -8.16
#